data_1227251c4cc6b25ae1fbcf06cea3a9e7
#
_entry.id   1227251c4cc6b25ae1fbcf06cea3a9e7
#
_cell.length_a   1.000
_cell.length_b   1.000
_cell.length_c   1.000
_cell.angle_alpha   90.00
_cell.angle_beta   90.00
_cell.angle_gamma   90.00
#
_symmetry.space_group_name_H-M   'P 1'
#
loop_
_entity.id
_entity.type
_entity.pdbx_description
1 polymer ?
#
loop_
_entity_poly.entity_id
_entity_poly.type
_entity_poly.pdbx_seq_one_letter_code
_entity_poly.pdbx_strand_id
1 'polypeptide(L)' 'MLFRSLQVAFPPELLEQVPQADRAALTGVLENDPRPSYQHDPQRVYGMEFGPLEVHFTVDGELLTVTGVCRR' A
#
# COMPACT_ATOMS: atom_id res chain seq x y z
N MET A 1 -0.56 -20.26 -13.17
CA MET A 1 -0.70 -19.50 -12.80
C MET A 1 -0.48 -18.95 -11.79
N LEU A 2 -0.19 -18.14 -11.58
CA LEU A 2 0.14 -17.80 -10.52
C LEU A 2 -0.10 -16.47 -10.12
N PHE A 3 -0.97 -16.19 -9.26
CA PHE A 3 -1.18 -14.91 -8.70
C PHE A 3 -0.24 -14.76 -7.56
N ARG A 4 0.55 -13.72 -7.60
CA ARG A 4 1.39 -13.40 -6.48
C ARG A 4 0.83 -12.16 -5.83
N SER A 5 0.34 -12.31 -4.64
CA SER A 5 -0.08 -11.18 -3.83
C SER A 5 1.09 -10.73 -2.98
N LEU A 6 1.23 -9.42 -2.82
CA LEU A 6 2.23 -8.89 -1.91
C LEU A 6 1.77 -9.09 -0.48
N GLN A 7 2.73 -9.29 0.43
CA GLN A 7 2.44 -9.21 1.84
C GLN A 7 2.40 -7.74 2.23
N VAL A 8 1.33 -7.34 2.91
CA VAL A 8 1.17 -5.93 3.27
C VAL A 8 1.45 -5.77 4.76
N ALA A 9 2.48 -4.97 5.07
CA ALA A 9 2.79 -4.60 6.43
C ALA A 9 2.18 -3.22 6.67
N PHE A 10 1.10 -3.18 7.44
CA PHE A 10 0.37 -1.96 7.69
C PHE A 10 0.45 -1.66 9.17
N PRO A 11 1.28 -0.69 9.59
CA PRO A 11 1.40 -0.37 11.01
C PRO A 11 0.04 0.02 11.60
N PRO A 12 -0.29 -0.45 12.81
CA PRO A 12 -1.61 -0.17 13.38
C PRO A 12 -1.90 1.31 13.51
N GLU A 13 -0.90 2.11 13.83
CA GLU A 13 -1.10 3.55 13.99
C GLU A 13 -1.46 4.22 12.67
N LEU A 14 -0.98 3.69 11.54
CA LEU A 14 -1.36 4.21 10.24
C LEU A 14 -2.70 3.65 9.82
N LEU A 15 -2.96 2.41 10.17
CA LEU A 15 -4.24 1.78 9.83
C LEU A 15 -5.39 2.50 10.50
N GLU A 16 -5.18 3.05 11.69
CA GLU A 16 -6.22 3.79 12.39
C GLU A 16 -6.61 5.07 11.66
N GLN A 17 -5.76 5.57 10.79
CA GLN A 17 -6.09 6.77 10.01
C GLN A 17 -6.96 6.44 8.80
N VAL A 18 -7.16 5.17 8.52
CA VAL A 18 -8.01 4.73 7.41
C VAL A 18 -9.37 4.38 7.99
N PRO A 19 -10.48 4.90 7.43
CA PRO A 19 -11.80 4.50 7.91
C PRO A 19 -11.95 2.99 7.88
N GLN A 20 -12.56 2.45 8.91
CA GLN A 20 -12.64 1.01 9.05
C GLN A 20 -13.29 0.35 7.84
N ALA A 21 -14.28 1.02 7.26
CA ALA A 21 -14.98 0.48 6.10
C ALA A 21 -14.08 0.37 4.87
N ASP A 22 -12.98 1.14 4.83
CA ASP A 22 -12.10 1.17 3.67
C ASP A 22 -10.86 0.31 3.84
N ARG A 23 -10.62 -0.22 5.04
CA ARG A 23 -9.36 -0.92 5.31
C ARG A 23 -9.18 -2.16 4.45
N ALA A 24 -10.24 -2.95 4.33
CA ALA A 24 -10.16 -4.17 3.54
C ALA A 24 -9.94 -3.85 2.07
N ALA A 25 -10.64 -2.84 1.55
CA ALA A 25 -10.50 -2.46 0.15
C ALA A 25 -9.10 -1.94 -0.14
N LEU A 26 -8.57 -1.11 0.76
CA LEU A 26 -7.22 -0.56 0.59
C LEU A 26 -6.18 -1.67 0.65
N THR A 27 -6.30 -2.57 1.60
CA THR A 27 -5.37 -3.69 1.71
C THR A 27 -5.40 -4.54 0.45
N GLY A 28 -6.59 -4.78 -0.10
CA GLY A 28 -6.71 -5.53 -1.34
C GLY A 28 -6.01 -4.86 -2.51
N VAL A 29 -6.13 -3.55 -2.62
CA VAL A 29 -5.43 -2.81 -3.66
C VAL A 29 -3.92 -2.92 -3.48
N LEU A 30 -3.44 -2.81 -2.24
CA LEU A 30 -2.01 -2.90 -1.98
C LEU A 30 -1.47 -4.30 -2.28
N GLU A 31 -2.25 -5.34 -1.98
CA GLU A 31 -1.82 -6.71 -2.26
C GLU A 31 -1.64 -6.97 -3.75
N ASN A 32 -2.33 -6.22 -4.59
CA ASN A 32 -2.25 -6.38 -6.02
C ASN A 32 -1.13 -5.59 -6.66
N ASP A 33 -0.18 -5.11 -5.86
CA ASP A 33 1.02 -4.41 -6.34
C ASP A 33 0.65 -3.20 -7.19
N PRO A 34 0.30 -2.07 -6.56
CA PRO A 34 -0.12 -0.89 -7.31
C PRO A 34 1.01 -0.12 -7.96
N ARG A 35 2.25 -0.63 -7.90
CA ARG A 35 3.38 0.05 -8.52
C ARG A 35 3.24 0.05 -10.04
N PRO A 36 3.73 1.10 -10.70
CA PRO A 36 3.88 1.03 -12.15
C PRO A 36 4.78 -0.15 -12.51
N SER A 37 4.45 -0.84 -13.60
CA SER A 37 5.13 -2.10 -13.92
C SER A 37 6.61 -1.93 -14.21
N TYR A 38 7.06 -0.73 -14.53
CA TYR A 38 8.47 -0.49 -14.85
C TYR A 38 9.26 0.02 -13.65
N GLN A 39 8.67 0.07 -12.47
CA GLN A 39 9.37 0.57 -11.29
C GLN A 39 9.51 -0.53 -10.26
N HIS A 40 10.76 -0.86 -9.95
CA HIS A 40 11.04 -1.95 -9.01
C HIS A 40 12.18 -1.56 -8.07
N ASP A 41 12.11 -0.36 -7.51
CA ASP A 41 13.15 0.13 -6.62
C ASP A 41 12.69 -0.07 -5.17
N PRO A 42 13.36 -0.97 -4.39
CA PRO A 42 12.93 -1.26 -3.03
C PRO A 42 13.13 -0.08 -2.07
N GLN A 43 13.94 0.90 -2.46
CA GLN A 43 14.16 2.05 -1.59
C GLN A 43 13.26 3.22 -1.94
N ARG A 44 12.48 3.08 -3.00
CA ARG A 44 11.64 4.18 -3.42
C ARG A 44 10.33 4.17 -2.64
N VAL A 45 9.90 5.36 -2.22
CA VAL A 45 8.59 5.52 -1.60
C VAL A 45 7.59 5.85 -2.69
N TYR A 46 6.57 5.02 -2.82
CA TYR A 46 5.50 5.22 -3.79
C TYR A 46 4.32 5.88 -3.10
N GLY A 47 3.56 6.65 -3.85
CA GLY A 47 2.34 7.25 -3.34
C GLY A 47 1.16 6.87 -4.22
N MET A 48 0.01 6.63 -3.60
CA MET A 48 -1.20 6.38 -4.34
C MET A 48 -2.37 7.07 -3.68
N GLU A 49 -3.38 7.41 -4.49
CA GLU A 49 -4.58 8.02 -3.97
C GLU A 49 -5.62 6.95 -3.72
N PHE A 50 -6.24 7.02 -2.56
CA PHE A 50 -7.32 6.11 -2.22
C PHE A 50 -8.42 6.93 -1.57
N GLY A 51 -9.45 7.32 -2.34
CA GLY A 51 -10.48 8.20 -1.84
C GLY A 51 -9.89 9.53 -1.41
N PRO A 52 -10.19 9.99 -0.19
CA PRO A 52 -9.64 11.25 0.31
C PRO A 52 -8.25 11.11 0.91
N LEU A 53 -7.65 9.92 0.79
CA LEU A 53 -6.37 9.63 1.44
C LEU A 53 -5.27 9.50 0.40
N GLU A 54 -4.06 9.82 0.84
CA GLU A 54 -2.86 9.52 0.07
C GLU A 54 -2.03 8.55 0.89
N VAL A 55 -1.72 7.40 0.29
CA VAL A 55 -1.02 6.33 0.98
C VAL A 55 0.39 6.23 0.42
N HIS A 56 1.37 6.25 1.31
CA HIS A 56 2.77 6.10 0.92
C HIS A 56 3.26 4.73 1.37
N PHE A 57 4.01 4.07 0.50
CA PHE A 57 4.47 2.73 0.80
C PHE A 57 5.77 2.44 0.06
N THR A 58 6.48 1.42 0.55
CA THR A 58 7.65 0.88 -0.14
C THR A 58 7.41 -0.59 -0.42
N VAL A 59 8.05 -1.11 -1.44
CA VAL A 59 7.93 -2.53 -1.77
C VAL A 59 9.32 -3.11 -1.92
N ASP A 60 9.60 -4.15 -1.15
CA ASP A 60 10.88 -4.86 -1.21
C ASP A 60 10.57 -6.33 -1.45
N GLY A 61 10.86 -6.81 -2.65
CA GLY A 61 10.52 -8.18 -3.02
C GLY A 61 9.01 -8.36 -3.04
N GLU A 62 8.50 -9.17 -2.12
CA GLU A 62 7.07 -9.43 -2.02
C GLU A 62 6.44 -8.75 -0.81
N LEU A 63 7.20 -7.91 -0.12
CA LEU A 63 6.72 -7.23 1.07
C LEU A 63 6.46 -5.76 0.76
N LEU A 64 5.22 -5.34 0.92
CA LEU A 64 4.82 -3.94 0.82
C LEU A 64 4.65 -3.39 2.22
N THR A 65 5.35 -2.32 2.53
CA THR A 65 5.27 -1.68 3.84
C THR A 65 4.67 -0.29 3.67
N VAL A 66 3.56 -0.04 4.35
CA VAL A 66 2.96 1.29 4.34
C VAL A 66 3.77 2.17 5.28
N THR A 67 4.28 3.28 4.75
CA THR A 67 5.12 4.18 5.50
C THR A 67 4.39 5.44 5.96
N GLY A 68 3.27 5.77 5.33
CA GLY A 68 2.52 6.95 5.73
C GLY A 68 1.15 6.98 5.11
N VAL A 69 0.21 7.59 5.81
CA VAL A 69 -1.14 7.83 5.31
C VAL A 69 -1.47 9.28 5.62
N CYS A 70 -1.83 10.04 4.60
CA CYS A 70 -2.17 11.44 4.74
C CYS A 70 -3.55 11.68 4.20
N ARG A 71 -4.26 12.64 4.79
CA ARG A 71 -5.53 13.07 4.29
C ARG A 71 -5.30 14.20 3.31
N ARG A 72 -5.96 14.12 2.18
CA ARG A 72 -5.80 15.12 1.12
C ARG A 72 -6.74 16.29 1.32
#